data_0818d43ccd4d060e5b32bc5ce6232d8e
#
_entry.id   0818d43ccd4d060e5b32bc5ce6232d8e
#
_cell.length_a   1.000
_cell.length_b   1.000
_cell.length_c   1.000
_cell.angle_alpha   90.00
_cell.angle_beta   90.00
_cell.angle_gamma   90.00
#
_symmetry.space_group_name_H-M   'P 1'
#
loop_
_entity.id
_entity.type
_entity.pdbx_description
1 polymer ?
#
loop_
_entity_poly.entity_id
_entity_poly.type
_entity_poly.pdbx_seq_one_letter_code
_entity_poly.pdbx_strand_id
1 'polypeptide(L)'
;MHRPGRIAATPSARKAVASAFTNADVARCYAARPPYAPELYDFLLRQVPGRNRALDLGCGPGKIATVLAEHFAEVVALDPSAAMTEAGRAADARRRRAVTWVQETAEAYRSAAGFDLVTAGTSIHWLDHAVVFPKLAAWTETIAVITGDEPTPAPCGEEAWTAFLTRWISRVGGRYDPRGAAAEASRHEAWMKIAGRKVFPFTFRQSVVDFITAQHSRATWSRAAMGEALAAEFDRELDALLRPFATGGQLHLRMESTLTWGRPLPAPAAR
;
A
#
# COMPACT_ATOMS: atom_id res chain seq x y z
N MET A 1 7.53 -14.68 7.28
CA MET A 1 6.79 -13.52 6.74
C MET A 1 5.40 -13.99 6.37
N HIS A 2 4.41 -13.71 7.20
CA HIS A 2 3.01 -14.04 6.92
C HIS A 2 2.32 -12.76 6.44
N ARG A 3 1.94 -12.73 5.16
CA ARG A 3 1.03 -11.68 4.65
C ARG A 3 -0.39 -12.21 4.74
N PRO A 4 -1.38 -11.37 5.12
CA PRO A 4 -2.78 -11.79 5.08
C PRO A 4 -3.12 -12.25 3.67
N GLY A 5 -3.78 -13.40 3.57
CA GLY A 5 -4.14 -14.02 2.31
C GLY A 5 -5.06 -13.10 1.51
N ARG A 6 -4.57 -12.64 0.36
CA ARG A 6 -5.40 -12.00 -0.66
C ARG A 6 -6.00 -13.06 -1.56
N ILE A 7 -7.20 -12.80 -2.06
CA ILE A 7 -7.83 -13.62 -3.10
C ILE A 7 -6.94 -13.56 -4.34
N ALA A 8 -6.43 -14.72 -4.81
CA ALA A 8 -5.74 -14.80 -6.09
C ALA A 8 -6.67 -14.31 -7.21
N ALA A 9 -6.28 -13.25 -7.92
CA ALA A 9 -7.21 -12.53 -8.78
C ALA A 9 -6.79 -12.63 -10.24
N THR A 10 -7.71 -13.07 -11.10
CA THR A 10 -7.64 -12.82 -12.55
C THR A 10 -7.59 -11.31 -12.83
N PRO A 11 -7.15 -10.85 -14.02
CA PRO A 11 -7.17 -9.42 -14.36
C PRO A 11 -8.54 -8.75 -14.15
N SER A 12 -9.61 -9.45 -14.42
CA SER A 12 -11.00 -9.01 -14.18
C SER A 12 -11.30 -8.88 -12.68
N ALA A 13 -10.89 -9.85 -11.87
CA ALA A 13 -11.08 -9.81 -10.42
C ALA A 13 -10.23 -8.69 -9.77
N ARG A 14 -9.03 -8.39 -10.30
CA ARG A 14 -8.22 -7.25 -9.84
C ARG A 14 -8.92 -5.92 -10.05
N LYS A 15 -9.54 -5.70 -11.23
CA LYS A 15 -10.34 -4.48 -11.49
C LYS A 15 -11.52 -4.37 -10.55
N ALA A 16 -12.23 -5.46 -10.29
CA ALA A 16 -13.36 -5.48 -9.36
C ALA A 16 -12.92 -5.16 -7.92
N VAL A 17 -11.79 -5.70 -7.47
CA VAL A 17 -11.23 -5.40 -6.14
C VAL A 17 -10.69 -3.98 -6.07
N ALA A 18 -10.04 -3.48 -7.13
CA ALA A 18 -9.56 -2.10 -7.20
C ALA A 18 -10.72 -1.08 -7.14
N SER A 19 -11.91 -1.42 -7.63
CA SER A 19 -13.09 -0.54 -7.54
C SER A 19 -13.54 -0.27 -6.09
N ALA A 20 -13.21 -1.13 -5.13
CA ALA A 20 -13.49 -0.87 -3.72
C ALA A 20 -12.78 0.39 -3.19
N PHE A 21 -11.62 0.74 -3.75
CA PHE A 21 -10.88 1.95 -3.37
C PHE A 21 -11.50 3.26 -3.89
N THR A 22 -12.51 3.19 -4.77
CA THR A 22 -13.27 4.38 -5.18
C THR A 22 -14.27 4.84 -4.11
N ASN A 23 -14.50 4.03 -3.08
CA ASN A 23 -15.42 4.36 -2.00
C ASN A 23 -14.80 5.35 -1.01
N ALA A 24 -15.53 6.43 -0.70
CA ALA A 24 -15.09 7.45 0.26
C ALA A 24 -14.85 6.90 1.68
N ASP A 25 -15.58 5.85 2.09
CA ASP A 25 -15.39 5.19 3.38
C ASP A 25 -14.03 4.52 3.48
N VAL A 26 -13.60 3.85 2.40
CA VAL A 26 -12.27 3.23 2.30
C VAL A 26 -11.19 4.30 2.43
N ALA A 27 -11.35 5.45 1.75
CA ALA A 27 -10.39 6.55 1.83
C ALA A 27 -10.32 7.15 3.25
N ARG A 28 -11.45 7.29 3.95
CA ARG A 28 -11.48 7.74 5.37
C ARG A 28 -10.76 6.76 6.29
N CYS A 29 -11.03 5.48 6.16
CA CYS A 29 -10.40 4.43 6.96
C CYS A 29 -8.89 4.31 6.67
N TYR A 30 -8.44 4.77 5.51
CA TYR A 30 -7.03 4.68 5.11
C TYR A 30 -6.10 5.52 6.00
N ALA A 31 -6.60 6.62 6.58
CA ALA A 31 -5.84 7.46 7.50
C ALA A 31 -5.38 6.69 8.76
N ALA A 32 -6.10 5.65 9.15
CA ALA A 32 -5.76 4.80 10.28
C ALA A 32 -4.65 3.77 9.98
N ARG A 33 -4.24 3.57 8.71
CA ARG A 33 -3.13 2.65 8.41
C ARG A 33 -1.80 3.18 8.96
N PRO A 34 -0.93 2.30 9.52
CA PRO A 34 0.41 2.67 9.95
C PRO A 34 1.22 3.38 8.85
N PRO A 35 2.15 4.27 9.20
CA PRO A 35 3.12 4.83 8.26
C PRO A 35 4.12 3.76 7.80
N TYR A 36 4.98 4.11 6.86
CA TYR A 36 6.22 3.37 6.61
C TYR A 36 7.33 3.88 7.55
N ALA A 37 8.36 3.05 7.77
CA ALA A 37 9.50 3.42 8.60
C ALA A 37 10.16 4.72 8.11
N PRO A 38 10.37 5.73 8.96
CA PRO A 38 11.03 6.98 8.56
C PRO A 38 12.42 6.75 7.95
N GLU A 39 13.20 5.86 8.52
CA GLU A 39 14.57 5.53 8.08
C GLU A 39 14.61 4.92 6.67
N LEU A 40 13.49 4.39 6.18
CA LEU A 40 13.36 3.92 4.81
C LEU A 40 13.54 5.07 3.81
N TYR A 41 12.91 6.22 4.09
CA TYR A 41 12.99 7.39 3.19
C TYR A 41 14.39 7.95 3.15
N ASP A 42 15.06 8.10 4.29
CA ASP A 42 16.44 8.55 4.36
C ASP A 42 17.38 7.63 3.56
N PHE A 43 17.14 6.31 3.68
CA PHE A 43 17.94 5.34 2.90
C PHE A 43 17.62 5.45 1.41
N LEU A 44 16.34 5.48 1.00
CA LEU A 44 15.91 5.58 -0.40
C LEU A 44 16.48 6.84 -1.06
N LEU A 45 16.41 7.97 -0.37
CA LEU A 45 16.92 9.23 -0.87
C LEU A 45 18.43 9.18 -1.17
N ARG A 46 19.23 8.41 -0.43
CA ARG A 46 20.65 8.20 -0.73
C ARG A 46 20.89 7.34 -2.00
N GLN A 47 19.90 6.56 -2.44
CA GLN A 47 20.02 5.76 -3.66
C GLN A 47 19.66 6.54 -4.93
N VAL A 48 19.09 7.73 -4.79
CA VAL A 48 18.59 8.55 -5.90
C VAL A 48 19.45 9.82 -6.02
N PRO A 49 20.14 10.05 -7.13
CA PRO A 49 21.04 11.20 -7.28
C PRO A 49 20.31 12.53 -7.50
N GLY A 50 19.15 12.50 -8.16
CA GLY A 50 18.35 13.69 -8.50
C GLY A 50 17.27 14.01 -7.47
N ARG A 51 16.82 15.28 -7.47
CA ARG A 51 15.75 15.78 -6.59
C ARG A 51 14.77 16.70 -7.33
N ASN A 52 14.72 16.60 -8.65
CA ASN A 52 13.83 17.44 -9.43
C ASN A 52 12.40 16.90 -9.40
N ARG A 53 12.19 15.65 -9.85
CA ARG A 53 10.85 15.10 -10.03
C ARG A 53 10.71 13.69 -9.46
N ALA A 54 9.64 13.47 -8.71
CA ALA A 54 9.24 12.13 -8.26
C ALA A 54 7.79 11.82 -8.69
N LEU A 55 7.50 10.54 -8.90
CA LEU A 55 6.17 10.02 -9.20
C LEU A 55 5.80 8.94 -8.17
N ASP A 56 4.63 9.06 -7.54
CA ASP A 56 4.09 8.04 -6.63
C ASP A 56 2.88 7.35 -7.29
N LEU A 57 3.03 6.06 -7.64
CA LEU A 57 2.04 5.27 -8.36
C LEU A 57 1.07 4.56 -7.40
N GLY A 58 -0.24 4.80 -7.59
CA GLY A 58 -1.25 4.33 -6.67
C GLY A 58 -1.02 4.96 -5.30
N CYS A 59 -0.88 6.28 -5.30
CA CYS A 59 -0.45 7.06 -4.13
C CYS A 59 -1.43 7.00 -2.96
N GLY A 60 -2.69 6.58 -3.20
CA GLY A 60 -3.75 6.69 -2.21
C GLY A 60 -3.87 8.13 -1.68
N PRO A 61 -4.04 8.34 -0.38
CA PRO A 61 -4.08 9.69 0.21
C PRO A 61 -2.68 10.29 0.44
N GLY A 62 -1.62 9.75 -0.20
CA GLY A 62 -0.32 10.37 -0.30
C GLY A 62 0.67 10.07 0.81
N LYS A 63 0.63 8.90 1.43
CA LYS A 63 1.61 8.52 2.48
C LYS A 63 3.06 8.68 2.06
N ILE A 64 3.39 8.36 0.81
CA ILE A 64 4.74 8.50 0.25
C ILE A 64 4.88 9.88 -0.39
N ALA A 65 3.94 10.27 -1.25
CA ALA A 65 4.00 11.53 -2.00
C ALA A 65 4.24 12.75 -1.10
N THR A 66 3.57 12.83 0.07
CA THR A 66 3.73 13.95 1.01
C THR A 66 5.11 13.98 1.69
N VAL A 67 5.75 12.84 1.89
CA VAL A 67 7.14 12.78 2.40
C VAL A 67 8.10 13.19 1.29
N LEU A 68 7.93 12.67 0.07
CA LEU A 68 8.78 13.01 -1.06
C LEU A 68 8.73 14.51 -1.38
N ALA A 69 7.59 15.18 -1.18
CA ALA A 69 7.45 16.61 -1.39
C ALA A 69 8.30 17.49 -0.45
N GLU A 70 8.89 16.91 0.58
CA GLU A 70 9.89 17.60 1.42
C GLU A 70 11.28 17.59 0.79
N HIS A 71 11.49 16.73 -0.23
CA HIS A 71 12.83 16.43 -0.77
C HIS A 71 12.94 16.62 -2.29
N PHE A 72 11.82 16.69 -3.01
CA PHE A 72 11.79 16.89 -4.46
C PHE A 72 11.15 18.22 -4.82
N ALA A 73 11.62 18.83 -5.91
CA ALA A 73 11.06 20.09 -6.39
C ALA A 73 9.63 19.93 -6.92
N GLU A 74 9.32 18.77 -7.52
CA GLU A 74 7.98 18.41 -8.00
C GLU A 74 7.68 16.94 -7.62
N VAL A 75 6.49 16.69 -7.09
CA VAL A 75 5.98 15.35 -6.85
C VAL A 75 4.62 15.20 -7.54
N VAL A 76 4.52 14.19 -8.40
CA VAL A 76 3.25 13.77 -9.00
C VAL A 76 2.71 12.58 -8.19
N ALA A 77 1.52 12.75 -7.64
CA ALA A 77 0.80 11.72 -6.88
C ALA A 77 -0.36 11.20 -7.74
N LEU A 78 -0.25 9.97 -8.23
CA LEU A 78 -1.16 9.37 -9.20
C LEU A 78 -1.98 8.27 -8.55
N ASP A 79 -3.32 8.40 -8.58
CA ASP A 79 -4.24 7.36 -8.12
C ASP A 79 -5.55 7.43 -8.93
N PRO A 80 -6.15 6.30 -9.36
CA PRO A 80 -7.42 6.29 -10.08
C PRO A 80 -8.62 6.68 -9.22
N SER A 81 -8.51 6.63 -7.90
CA SER A 81 -9.59 6.95 -6.96
C SER A 81 -9.68 8.45 -6.70
N ALA A 82 -10.81 9.06 -7.07
CA ALA A 82 -11.13 10.44 -6.71
C ALA A 82 -11.10 10.64 -5.19
N ALA A 83 -11.72 9.73 -4.43
CA ALA A 83 -11.79 9.82 -2.98
C ALA A 83 -10.40 9.81 -2.32
N MET A 84 -9.46 9.02 -2.86
CA MET A 84 -8.07 9.00 -2.38
C MET A 84 -7.33 10.30 -2.69
N THR A 85 -7.40 10.77 -3.94
CA THR A 85 -6.72 12.02 -4.35
C THR A 85 -7.32 13.25 -3.67
N GLU A 86 -8.62 13.28 -3.43
CA GLU A 86 -9.29 14.35 -2.67
C GLU A 86 -8.85 14.37 -1.20
N ALA A 87 -8.80 13.19 -0.55
CA ALA A 87 -8.30 13.08 0.81
C ALA A 87 -6.84 13.55 0.91
N GLY A 88 -6.02 13.20 -0.07
CA GLY A 88 -4.63 13.66 -0.18
C GLY A 88 -4.52 15.17 -0.33
N ARG A 89 -5.26 15.77 -1.28
CA ARG A 89 -5.31 17.23 -1.48
C ARG A 89 -5.73 17.97 -0.22
N ALA A 90 -6.77 17.46 0.47
CA ALA A 90 -7.26 18.07 1.70
C ALA A 90 -6.23 18.04 2.84
N ALA A 91 -5.43 16.98 2.92
CA ALA A 91 -4.33 16.86 3.89
C ALA A 91 -3.13 17.76 3.51
N ASP A 92 -2.82 17.83 2.21
CA ASP A 92 -1.69 18.59 1.66
C ASP A 92 -1.92 20.11 1.71
N ALA A 93 -3.14 20.58 1.45
CA ALA A 93 -3.50 21.99 1.50
C ALA A 93 -3.11 22.67 2.83
N ARG A 94 -3.10 21.90 3.91
CA ARG A 94 -2.67 22.35 5.24
C ARG A 94 -1.16 22.44 5.38
N ARG A 95 -0.40 21.78 4.53
CA ARG A 95 1.08 21.67 4.61
C ARG A 95 1.81 22.52 3.57
N ARG A 96 1.10 23.13 2.60
CA ARG A 96 1.64 23.97 1.52
C ARG A 96 2.77 23.33 0.72
N ARG A 97 2.63 22.04 0.37
CA ARG A 97 3.66 21.29 -0.37
C ARG A 97 3.36 21.25 -1.86
N ALA A 98 4.40 21.06 -2.67
CA ALA A 98 4.30 21.01 -4.12
C ALA A 98 3.94 19.61 -4.63
N VAL A 99 2.76 19.06 -4.24
CA VAL A 99 2.25 17.80 -4.77
C VAL A 99 1.21 18.08 -5.86
N THR A 100 1.46 17.55 -7.06
CA THR A 100 0.49 17.53 -8.15
C THR A 100 -0.32 16.25 -8.08
N TRP A 101 -1.57 16.37 -7.64
CA TRP A 101 -2.49 15.23 -7.52
C TRP A 101 -3.19 14.96 -8.83
N VAL A 102 -3.02 13.76 -9.38
CA VAL A 102 -3.57 13.32 -10.65
C VAL A 102 -4.51 12.14 -10.45
N GLN A 103 -5.77 12.30 -10.85
CA GLN A 103 -6.75 11.22 -10.83
C GLN A 103 -6.71 10.49 -12.17
N GLU A 104 -5.87 9.47 -12.27
CA GLU A 104 -5.75 8.64 -13.47
C GLU A 104 -5.13 7.28 -13.13
N THR A 105 -5.31 6.27 -14.00
CA THR A 105 -4.63 4.99 -13.86
C THR A 105 -3.19 5.09 -14.36
N ALA A 106 -2.28 4.27 -13.81
CA ALA A 106 -0.90 4.20 -14.27
C ALA A 106 -0.79 3.78 -15.74
N GLU A 107 -1.75 2.96 -16.20
CA GLU A 107 -1.84 2.50 -17.59
C GLU A 107 -2.20 3.62 -18.57
N ALA A 108 -3.04 4.57 -18.16
CA ALA A 108 -3.46 5.70 -19.00
C ALA A 108 -2.48 6.87 -18.91
N TYR A 109 -1.91 7.12 -17.75
CA TYR A 109 -1.02 8.26 -17.50
C TYR A 109 0.12 8.37 -18.51
N ARG A 110 0.44 9.60 -18.91
CA ARG A 110 1.56 9.95 -19.79
C ARG A 110 2.35 11.09 -19.20
N SER A 111 3.67 10.99 -19.27
CA SER A 111 4.57 12.08 -18.88
C SER A 111 5.43 12.50 -20.05
N ALA A 112 5.55 13.80 -20.26
CA ALA A 112 6.46 14.38 -21.26
C ALA A 112 7.90 14.47 -20.76
N ALA A 113 8.12 14.40 -19.45
CA ALA A 113 9.44 14.50 -18.83
C ALA A 113 9.69 13.29 -17.92
N GLY A 114 10.97 12.96 -17.70
CA GLY A 114 11.41 11.89 -16.82
C GLY A 114 11.23 12.21 -15.34
N PHE A 115 11.51 11.21 -14.52
CA PHE A 115 11.50 11.29 -13.05
C PHE A 115 12.84 10.78 -12.50
N ASP A 116 13.34 11.43 -11.48
CA ASP A 116 14.52 10.94 -10.74
C ASP A 116 14.16 9.71 -9.90
N LEU A 117 12.89 9.62 -9.46
CA LEU A 117 12.37 8.52 -8.67
C LEU A 117 10.91 8.22 -9.03
N VAL A 118 10.59 6.94 -9.16
CA VAL A 118 9.21 6.45 -9.14
C VAL A 118 9.02 5.55 -7.92
N THR A 119 7.94 5.76 -7.16
CA THR A 119 7.57 4.93 -6.02
C THR A 119 6.25 4.20 -6.25
N ALA A 120 6.08 3.06 -5.58
CA ALA A 120 4.83 2.32 -5.50
C ALA A 120 4.69 1.70 -4.11
N GLY A 121 3.82 2.28 -3.29
CA GLY A 121 3.59 1.86 -1.90
C GLY A 121 2.40 0.91 -1.77
N THR A 122 2.64 -0.40 -1.64
CA THR A 122 1.59 -1.44 -1.54
C THR A 122 0.55 -1.33 -2.68
N SER A 123 0.96 -0.80 -3.84
CA SER A 123 0.11 -0.55 -5.01
C SER A 123 0.54 -1.33 -6.27
N ILE A 124 1.82 -1.68 -6.40
CA ILE A 124 2.42 -2.26 -7.63
C ILE A 124 1.70 -3.50 -8.16
N HIS A 125 1.12 -4.31 -7.28
CA HIS A 125 0.40 -5.53 -7.65
C HIS A 125 -0.96 -5.29 -8.33
N TRP A 126 -1.48 -4.07 -8.27
CA TRP A 126 -2.70 -3.68 -8.97
C TRP A 126 -2.48 -3.33 -10.44
N LEU A 127 -1.24 -2.98 -10.80
CA LEU A 127 -0.88 -2.46 -12.12
C LEU A 127 -0.78 -3.57 -13.16
N ASP A 128 -1.10 -3.24 -14.41
CA ASP A 128 -0.73 -4.05 -15.56
C ASP A 128 0.74 -3.82 -15.89
N HIS A 129 1.59 -4.72 -15.42
CA HIS A 129 3.03 -4.59 -15.57
C HIS A 129 3.46 -4.53 -17.03
N ALA A 130 2.76 -5.23 -17.96
CA ALA A 130 3.10 -5.23 -19.39
C ALA A 130 2.84 -3.85 -20.05
N VAL A 131 1.92 -3.06 -19.47
CA VAL A 131 1.62 -1.70 -19.94
C VAL A 131 2.46 -0.65 -19.22
N VAL A 132 2.64 -0.81 -17.91
CA VAL A 132 3.25 0.24 -17.07
C VAL A 132 4.76 0.21 -17.11
N PHE A 133 5.42 -0.94 -17.02
CA PHE A 133 6.88 -1.02 -16.93
C PHE A 133 7.62 -0.51 -18.17
N PRO A 134 7.15 -0.72 -19.42
CA PRO A 134 7.78 -0.08 -20.60
C PRO A 134 7.82 1.45 -20.50
N LYS A 135 6.78 2.08 -19.95
CA LYS A 135 6.75 3.52 -19.72
C LYS A 135 7.72 3.93 -18.63
N LEU A 136 7.73 3.18 -17.50
CA LEU A 136 8.67 3.44 -16.41
C LEU A 136 10.11 3.35 -16.87
N ALA A 137 10.45 2.36 -17.71
CA ALA A 137 11.79 2.23 -18.28
C ALA A 137 12.21 3.42 -19.16
N ALA A 138 11.22 4.11 -19.76
CA ALA A 138 11.46 5.34 -20.54
C ALA A 138 11.50 6.61 -19.65
N TRP A 139 10.92 6.58 -18.44
CA TRP A 139 10.77 7.76 -17.59
C TRP A 139 11.76 7.84 -16.45
N THR A 140 12.29 6.71 -15.97
CA THR A 140 13.16 6.69 -14.78
C THR A 140 14.20 5.61 -14.83
N GLU A 141 15.34 5.86 -14.17
CA GLU A 141 16.36 4.86 -13.87
C GLU A 141 16.12 4.18 -12.50
N THR A 142 15.22 4.75 -11.67
CA THR A 142 15.00 4.25 -10.31
C THR A 142 13.52 4.10 -9.98
N ILE A 143 13.11 2.85 -9.78
CA ILE A 143 11.83 2.51 -9.16
C ILE A 143 12.05 1.95 -7.75
N ALA A 144 11.22 2.37 -6.80
CA ALA A 144 11.21 1.90 -5.42
C ALA A 144 9.83 1.33 -5.06
N VAL A 145 9.77 0.04 -4.80
CA VAL A 145 8.56 -0.64 -4.31
C VAL A 145 8.64 -0.77 -2.81
N ILE A 146 7.63 -0.22 -2.11
CA ILE A 146 7.56 -0.17 -0.66
C ILE A 146 6.38 -1.01 -0.19
N THR A 147 6.61 -1.89 0.80
CA THR A 147 5.56 -2.72 1.41
C THR A 147 5.75 -2.76 2.92
N GLY A 148 4.74 -3.26 3.67
CA GLY A 148 4.87 -3.44 5.11
C GLY A 148 4.05 -2.45 5.91
N ASP A 149 2.74 -2.45 5.69
CA ASP A 149 1.76 -1.68 6.46
C ASP A 149 0.97 -2.58 7.45
N GLU A 150 1.55 -3.74 7.80
CA GLU A 150 0.98 -4.70 8.75
C GLU A 150 1.99 -5.08 9.83
N PRO A 151 1.53 -5.29 11.07
CA PRO A 151 2.42 -5.71 12.16
C PRO A 151 2.98 -7.12 11.91
N THR A 152 4.22 -7.33 12.33
CA THR A 152 4.93 -8.61 12.24
C THR A 152 5.74 -8.83 13.52
N PRO A 153 5.36 -9.78 14.37
CA PRO A 153 4.16 -10.64 14.32
C PRO A 153 2.86 -9.86 14.56
N ALA A 154 1.72 -10.51 14.26
CA ALA A 154 0.41 -9.97 14.62
C ALA A 154 0.28 -9.77 16.14
N PRO A 155 -0.46 -8.75 16.62
CA PRO A 155 -0.54 -8.43 18.05
C PRO A 155 -1.04 -9.57 18.92
N CYS A 156 -1.95 -10.42 18.41
CA CYS A 156 -2.51 -11.57 19.10
C CYS A 156 -1.74 -12.89 18.84
N GLY A 157 -0.60 -12.82 18.17
CA GLY A 157 0.17 -13.97 17.72
C GLY A 157 -0.31 -14.53 16.37
N GLU A 158 0.61 -15.18 15.65
CA GLU A 158 0.37 -15.65 14.27
C GLU A 158 -0.73 -16.70 14.16
N GLU A 159 -0.85 -17.60 15.13
CA GLU A 159 -1.85 -18.66 15.11
C GLU A 159 -3.27 -18.09 15.24
N ALA A 160 -3.50 -17.27 16.27
CA ALA A 160 -4.82 -16.65 16.51
C ALA A 160 -5.20 -15.72 15.35
N TRP A 161 -4.25 -14.97 14.81
CA TRP A 161 -4.45 -14.09 13.66
C TRP A 161 -4.81 -14.88 12.39
N THR A 162 -4.07 -15.96 12.11
CA THR A 162 -4.35 -16.83 10.95
C THR A 162 -5.72 -17.50 11.06
N ALA A 163 -6.10 -17.97 12.25
CA ALA A 163 -7.41 -18.55 12.49
C ALA A 163 -8.53 -17.52 12.26
N PHE A 164 -8.36 -16.30 12.77
CA PHE A 164 -9.29 -15.18 12.55
C PHE A 164 -9.43 -14.86 11.05
N LEU A 165 -8.33 -14.65 10.33
CA LEU A 165 -8.34 -14.36 8.91
C LEU A 165 -8.98 -15.47 8.09
N THR A 166 -8.64 -16.73 8.36
CA THR A 166 -9.18 -17.89 7.63
C THR A 166 -10.70 -17.94 7.74
N ARG A 167 -11.22 -17.77 8.96
CA ARG A 167 -12.66 -17.78 9.23
C ARG A 167 -13.34 -16.60 8.52
N TRP A 168 -12.82 -15.39 8.67
CA TRP A 168 -13.47 -14.20 8.14
C TRP A 168 -13.37 -14.07 6.61
N ILE A 169 -12.25 -14.48 6.01
CA ILE A 169 -12.11 -14.54 4.55
C ILE A 169 -13.15 -15.50 3.95
N SER A 170 -13.38 -16.65 4.60
CA SER A 170 -14.42 -17.59 4.16
C SER A 170 -15.84 -16.99 4.25
N ARG A 171 -16.11 -16.20 5.30
CA ARG A 171 -17.44 -15.55 5.49
C ARG A 171 -17.75 -14.48 4.43
N VAL A 172 -16.73 -13.84 3.87
CA VAL A 172 -16.89 -12.88 2.75
C VAL A 172 -16.72 -13.53 1.39
N GLY A 173 -16.82 -14.85 1.30
CA GLY A 173 -16.80 -15.60 0.05
C GLY A 173 -15.41 -15.78 -0.58
N GLY A 174 -14.35 -15.52 0.19
CA GLY A 174 -12.97 -15.69 -0.23
C GLY A 174 -12.35 -17.00 0.25
N ARG A 175 -11.08 -17.19 -0.12
CA ARG A 175 -10.21 -18.28 0.37
C ARG A 175 -8.91 -17.69 0.88
N TYR A 176 -8.50 -18.09 2.09
CA TYR A 176 -7.20 -17.70 2.63
C TYR A 176 -6.07 -18.39 1.87
N ASP A 177 -5.28 -17.62 1.12
CA ASP A 177 -4.14 -18.11 0.33
C ASP A 177 -2.92 -17.20 0.49
N PRO A 178 -2.14 -17.38 1.57
CA PRO A 178 -0.95 -16.57 1.82
C PRO A 178 0.16 -16.79 0.78
N ARG A 179 0.24 -18.00 0.16
CA ARG A 179 1.26 -18.29 -0.86
C ARG A 179 0.94 -17.58 -2.17
N GLY A 180 -0.30 -17.66 -2.63
CA GLY A 180 -0.76 -16.94 -3.82
C GLY A 180 -0.63 -15.43 -3.64
N ALA A 181 -0.96 -14.91 -2.46
CA ALA A 181 -0.78 -13.49 -2.14
C ALA A 181 0.69 -13.06 -2.19
N ALA A 182 1.62 -13.86 -1.69
CA ALA A 182 3.05 -13.58 -1.75
C ALA A 182 3.59 -13.61 -3.20
N ALA A 183 3.16 -14.60 -4.00
CA ALA A 183 3.53 -14.70 -5.41
C ALA A 183 3.02 -13.49 -6.21
N GLU A 184 1.77 -13.07 -5.99
CA GLU A 184 1.20 -11.88 -6.63
C GLU A 184 1.93 -10.60 -6.22
N ALA A 185 2.29 -10.46 -4.96
CA ALA A 185 3.01 -9.29 -4.44
C ALA A 185 4.43 -9.15 -5.03
N SER A 186 5.08 -10.24 -5.41
CA SER A 186 6.44 -10.26 -5.98
C SER A 186 6.48 -10.28 -7.51
N ARG A 187 5.35 -10.37 -8.18
CA ARG A 187 5.26 -10.49 -9.65
C ARG A 187 5.96 -9.35 -10.41
N HIS A 188 6.03 -8.16 -9.84
CA HIS A 188 6.72 -7.00 -10.39
C HIS A 188 8.25 -7.19 -10.48
N GLU A 189 8.82 -8.10 -9.69
CA GLU A 189 10.27 -8.32 -9.64
C GLU A 189 10.83 -8.80 -10.98
N ALA A 190 10.04 -9.55 -11.77
CA ALA A 190 10.41 -9.95 -13.12
C ALA A 190 10.59 -8.76 -14.08
N TRP A 191 10.07 -7.59 -13.74
CA TRP A 191 10.11 -6.37 -14.54
C TRP A 191 11.13 -5.36 -14.02
N MET A 192 12.02 -5.78 -13.12
CA MET A 192 13.04 -4.92 -12.52
C MET A 192 14.42 -5.57 -12.59
N LYS A 193 15.43 -4.78 -12.91
CA LYS A 193 16.81 -5.08 -12.53
C LYS A 193 16.99 -4.59 -11.09
N ILE A 194 16.77 -5.49 -10.14
CA ILE A 194 16.83 -5.18 -8.72
C ILE A 194 18.26 -4.81 -8.33
N ALA A 195 18.44 -3.62 -7.77
CA ALA A 195 19.71 -3.14 -7.22
C ALA A 195 19.86 -3.54 -5.74
N GLY A 196 18.75 -3.67 -5.02
CA GLY A 196 18.77 -4.14 -3.64
C GLY A 196 17.39 -4.30 -3.01
N ARG A 197 17.39 -4.92 -1.83
CA ARG A 197 16.24 -5.05 -0.94
C ARG A 197 16.70 -4.83 0.50
N LYS A 198 15.90 -4.07 1.26
CA LYS A 198 16.19 -3.79 2.66
C LYS A 198 14.91 -3.75 3.48
N VAL A 199 14.98 -4.29 4.69
CA VAL A 199 13.91 -4.26 5.69
C VAL A 199 14.26 -3.23 6.75
N PHE A 200 13.26 -2.44 7.16
CA PHE A 200 13.36 -1.40 8.17
C PHE A 200 12.36 -1.72 9.27
N PRO A 201 12.81 -2.32 10.38
CA PRO A 201 11.97 -2.57 11.53
C PRO A 201 11.71 -1.26 12.29
N PHE A 202 10.50 -1.09 12.79
CA PHE A 202 10.13 0.04 13.65
C PHE A 202 8.99 -0.34 14.59
N THR A 203 8.72 0.48 15.58
CA THR A 203 7.59 0.32 16.48
C THR A 203 6.53 1.37 16.17
N PHE A 204 5.26 0.98 16.30
CA PHE A 204 4.13 1.88 16.11
C PHE A 204 3.09 1.66 17.20
N ARG A 205 2.55 2.74 17.73
CA ARG A 205 1.45 2.68 18.70
C ARG A 205 0.15 3.03 18.00
N GLN A 206 -0.84 2.18 18.19
CA GLN A 206 -2.15 2.34 17.55
C GLN A 206 -3.24 1.93 18.52
N SER A 207 -4.34 2.69 18.60
CA SER A 207 -5.49 2.24 19.35
C SER A 207 -6.11 0.99 18.72
N VAL A 208 -6.79 0.13 19.52
CA VAL A 208 -7.54 -1.00 18.98
C VAL A 208 -8.58 -0.53 17.97
N VAL A 209 -9.22 0.60 18.24
CA VAL A 209 -10.22 1.22 17.34
C VAL A 209 -9.61 1.60 16.00
N ASP A 210 -8.44 2.25 15.99
CA ASP A 210 -7.76 2.61 14.74
C ASP A 210 -7.25 1.39 14.00
N PHE A 211 -6.80 0.35 14.72
CA PHE A 211 -6.40 -0.91 14.10
C PHE A 211 -7.58 -1.55 13.34
N ILE A 212 -8.76 -1.62 13.97
CA ILE A 212 -9.99 -2.13 13.34
C ILE A 212 -10.38 -1.24 12.16
N THR A 213 -10.37 0.08 12.34
CA THR A 213 -10.64 1.05 11.27
C THR A 213 -9.71 0.83 10.08
N ALA A 214 -8.42 0.61 10.32
CA ALA A 214 -7.45 0.33 9.27
C ALA A 214 -7.79 -0.93 8.45
N GLN A 215 -8.43 -1.96 9.06
CA GLN A 215 -8.88 -3.13 8.31
C GLN A 215 -9.94 -2.77 7.26
N HIS A 216 -10.89 -1.90 7.59
CA HIS A 216 -11.93 -1.46 6.66
C HIS A 216 -11.41 -0.62 5.47
N SER A 217 -10.18 -0.18 5.50
CA SER A 217 -9.51 0.42 4.34
C SER A 217 -9.03 -0.60 3.30
N ARG A 218 -9.18 -1.90 3.56
CA ARG A 218 -8.82 -2.98 2.64
C ARG A 218 -10.05 -3.41 1.86
N ALA A 219 -9.88 -3.70 0.58
CA ALA A 219 -10.99 -4.09 -0.28
C ALA A 219 -11.81 -5.27 0.28
N THR A 220 -11.14 -6.28 0.84
CA THR A 220 -11.79 -7.47 1.42
C THR A 220 -12.67 -7.15 2.63
N TRP A 221 -12.27 -6.17 3.43
CA TRP A 221 -12.90 -5.83 4.71
C TRP A 221 -13.64 -4.50 4.66
N SER A 222 -13.79 -3.86 3.49
CA SER A 222 -14.54 -2.60 3.40
C SER A 222 -15.99 -2.80 3.85
N ARG A 223 -16.54 -1.83 4.57
CA ARG A 223 -17.93 -1.89 5.05
C ARG A 223 -18.91 -2.06 3.88
N ALA A 224 -18.63 -1.43 2.75
CA ALA A 224 -19.42 -1.56 1.53
C ALA A 224 -19.45 -3.00 0.99
N ALA A 225 -18.30 -3.74 1.08
CA ALA A 225 -18.26 -5.14 0.63
C ALA A 225 -18.90 -6.10 1.64
N MET A 226 -18.79 -5.82 2.94
CA MET A 226 -19.32 -6.67 4.00
C MET A 226 -20.80 -6.41 4.31
N GLY A 227 -21.26 -5.17 4.15
CA GLY A 227 -22.53 -4.69 4.71
C GLY A 227 -22.42 -4.41 6.21
N GLU A 228 -23.27 -3.51 6.72
CA GLU A 228 -23.14 -2.97 8.09
C GLU A 228 -23.23 -4.05 9.18
N ALA A 229 -24.13 -5.02 9.04
CA ALA A 229 -24.32 -6.06 10.06
C ALA A 229 -23.07 -6.95 10.22
N LEU A 230 -22.51 -7.39 9.08
CA LEU A 230 -21.31 -8.25 9.07
C LEU A 230 -20.07 -7.46 9.49
N ALA A 231 -19.95 -6.19 9.08
CA ALA A 231 -18.88 -5.32 9.50
C ALA A 231 -18.92 -5.07 11.03
N ALA A 232 -20.08 -4.83 11.60
CA ALA A 232 -20.24 -4.66 13.05
C ALA A 232 -19.90 -5.94 13.83
N GLU A 233 -20.18 -7.11 13.30
CA GLU A 233 -19.76 -8.39 13.89
C GLU A 233 -18.24 -8.57 13.82
N PHE A 234 -17.64 -8.27 12.66
CA PHE A 234 -16.19 -8.27 12.47
C PHE A 234 -15.49 -7.36 13.49
N ASP A 235 -15.99 -6.13 13.66
CA ASP A 235 -15.44 -5.17 14.61
C ASP A 235 -15.47 -5.70 16.03
N ARG A 236 -16.60 -6.28 16.48
CA ARG A 236 -16.74 -6.82 17.83
C ARG A 236 -15.79 -8.00 18.07
N GLU A 237 -15.69 -8.92 17.10
CA GLU A 237 -14.82 -10.08 17.23
C GLU A 237 -13.33 -9.67 17.19
N LEU A 238 -12.98 -8.73 16.34
CA LEU A 238 -11.60 -8.23 16.25
C LEU A 238 -11.21 -7.43 17.50
N ASP A 239 -12.12 -6.61 18.05
CA ASP A 239 -11.91 -5.92 19.32
C ASP A 239 -11.69 -6.94 20.47
N ALA A 240 -12.54 -7.96 20.57
CA ALA A 240 -12.42 -9.00 21.59
C ALA A 240 -11.09 -9.77 21.46
N LEU A 241 -10.62 -10.02 20.23
CA LEU A 241 -9.35 -10.70 19.96
C LEU A 241 -8.15 -9.84 20.37
N LEU A 242 -8.18 -8.53 20.13
CA LEU A 242 -7.03 -7.65 20.31
C LEU A 242 -6.96 -6.97 21.68
N ARG A 243 -8.09 -6.75 22.33
CA ARG A 243 -8.17 -6.04 23.61
C ARG A 243 -7.28 -6.62 24.72
N PRO A 244 -7.10 -7.95 24.85
CA PRO A 244 -6.19 -8.54 25.84
C PRO A 244 -4.71 -8.16 25.65
N PHE A 245 -4.33 -7.74 24.44
CA PHE A 245 -2.96 -7.36 24.07
C PHE A 245 -2.73 -5.85 24.09
N ALA A 246 -3.76 -5.07 24.42
CA ALA A 246 -3.69 -3.62 24.51
C ALA A 246 -3.41 -3.15 25.94
N THR A 247 -2.58 -2.13 26.08
CA THR A 247 -2.36 -1.43 27.35
C THR A 247 -2.98 -0.03 27.25
N GLY A 248 -3.96 0.25 28.11
CA GLY A 248 -4.70 1.52 28.03
C GLY A 248 -5.40 1.73 26.68
N GLY A 249 -5.88 0.66 26.05
CA GLY A 249 -6.53 0.69 24.73
C GLY A 249 -5.56 0.85 23.54
N GLN A 250 -4.24 0.86 23.79
CA GLN A 250 -3.20 0.99 22.78
C GLN A 250 -2.47 -0.33 22.54
N LEU A 251 -2.33 -0.70 21.28
CA LEU A 251 -1.47 -1.79 20.82
C LEU A 251 -0.06 -1.25 20.59
N HIS A 252 0.94 -2.02 21.01
CA HIS A 252 2.35 -1.77 20.71
C HIS A 252 2.78 -2.70 19.60
N LEU A 253 2.80 -2.19 18.37
CA LEU A 253 3.02 -2.98 17.17
C LEU A 253 4.49 -2.98 16.79
N ARG A 254 5.00 -4.17 16.42
CA ARG A 254 6.26 -4.31 15.69
C ARG A 254 5.93 -4.29 14.21
N MET A 255 6.55 -3.38 13.49
CA MET A 255 6.31 -3.15 12.08
C MET A 255 7.59 -3.36 11.29
N GLU A 256 7.45 -3.77 10.03
CA GLU A 256 8.56 -3.87 9.10
C GLU A 256 8.17 -3.25 7.77
N SER A 257 8.88 -2.20 7.35
CA SER A 257 8.79 -1.69 5.99
C SER A 257 9.86 -2.33 5.12
N THR A 258 9.47 -2.93 4.01
CA THR A 258 10.40 -3.50 3.04
C THR A 258 10.51 -2.59 1.82
N LEU A 259 11.72 -2.19 1.48
CA LEU A 259 12.07 -1.46 0.27
C LEU A 259 12.75 -2.42 -0.71
N THR A 260 12.24 -2.51 -1.93
CA THR A 260 12.91 -3.13 -3.08
C THR A 260 13.12 -2.04 -4.12
N TRP A 261 14.35 -1.80 -4.55
CA TRP A 261 14.64 -0.76 -5.53
C TRP A 261 15.52 -1.29 -6.66
N GLY A 262 15.46 -0.61 -7.79
CA GLY A 262 16.25 -0.95 -8.96
C GLY A 262 15.77 -0.20 -10.20
N ARG A 263 16.23 -0.66 -11.36
CA ARG A 263 15.86 -0.10 -12.65
C ARG A 263 14.66 -0.84 -13.23
N PRO A 264 13.60 -0.14 -13.70
CA PRO A 264 12.52 -0.79 -14.41
C PRO A 264 12.99 -1.31 -15.78
N LEU A 265 12.45 -2.44 -16.22
CA LEU A 265 12.74 -3.07 -17.51
C LEU A 265 11.56 -2.88 -18.47
N PRO A 266 11.80 -2.68 -19.78
CA PRO A 266 10.72 -2.56 -20.76
C PRO A 266 10.03 -3.90 -21.08
N ALA A 267 10.67 -5.01 -20.70
CA ALA A 267 10.14 -6.37 -20.81
C ALA A 267 10.59 -7.18 -19.59
N PRO A 268 9.88 -8.26 -19.24
CA PRO A 268 10.30 -9.08 -18.10
C PRO A 268 11.67 -9.71 -18.37
N ALA A 269 12.48 -9.84 -17.32
CA ALA A 269 13.75 -10.55 -17.41
C ALA A 269 13.53 -12.01 -17.87
N ALA A 270 14.37 -12.49 -18.75
CA ALA A 270 14.39 -13.91 -19.09
C ALA A 270 14.68 -14.74 -17.83
N ARG A 271 13.90 -15.80 -17.63
CA ARG A 271 14.09 -16.76 -16.51
C ARG A 271 15.28 -17.65 -16.77
#